data_f076c05ff6738509e94a117cdb96c193
#
_entry.id   f076c05ff6738509e94a117cdb96c193
#
_cell.length_a   1.000
_cell.length_b   1.000
_cell.length_c   1.000
_cell.angle_alpha   90.00
_cell.angle_beta   90.00
_cell.angle_gamma   90.00
#
_symmetry.space_group_name_H-M   'P 1'
#
loop_
_entity.id
_entity.type
_entity.pdbx_description
1 polymer ?
#
loop_
_entity_poly.entity_id
_entity_poly.type
_entity_poly.pdbx_seq_one_letter_code
_entity_poly.pdbx_strand_id
1 'polypeptide(L)'
;MSIRTQESLSGFIASDPQLTYTERGDARFYARYGQENFQREEDGTFTKLEPSFGNLVFCRATAERAFERFTKGDQFVAEGYAHDYTYERDGQRIAGEEFVTKKIGHDTARTRYDVDRTPRQALERQAAGQAFEPPQHHQATPATDSLSM
;
A
#
# COMPACT_ATOMS: atom_id res chain seq x y z
N MET A 1 27.81 11.98 7.03
CA MET A 1 26.44 12.05 6.49
C MET A 1 25.57 11.03 7.19
N SER A 2 24.44 11.45 7.67
CA SER A 2 23.54 10.57 8.40
C SER A 2 22.54 9.92 7.46
N ILE A 3 22.22 8.66 7.71
CA ILE A 3 21.16 7.97 6.99
C ILE A 3 19.82 8.40 7.60
N ARG A 4 18.89 8.76 6.75
CA ARG A 4 17.54 9.08 7.18
C ARG A 4 16.67 7.84 7.11
N THR A 5 16.01 7.55 8.19
CA THR A 5 15.16 6.36 8.28
C THR A 5 13.74 6.74 8.70
N GLN A 6 12.81 5.85 8.46
CA GLN A 6 11.42 6.00 8.82
C GLN A 6 10.94 4.74 9.52
N GLU A 7 9.85 4.87 10.25
CA GLU A 7 9.23 3.70 10.88
C GLU A 7 8.61 2.81 9.82
N SER A 8 8.68 1.53 10.05
CA SER A 8 8.09 0.57 9.13
C SER A 8 7.12 -0.36 9.86
N LEU A 9 6.18 -0.87 9.09
CA LEU A 9 5.20 -1.84 9.55
C LEU A 9 5.10 -2.94 8.50
N SER A 10 5.20 -4.19 8.92
CA SER A 10 5.06 -5.33 8.02
C SER A 10 3.90 -6.19 8.48
N GLY A 11 3.21 -6.82 7.56
CA GLY A 11 2.11 -7.69 7.89
C GLY A 11 1.34 -8.11 6.65
N PHE A 12 0.09 -8.48 6.86
CA PHE A 12 -0.80 -8.86 5.75
C PHE A 12 -2.09 -8.04 5.81
N ILE A 13 -2.71 -7.88 4.64
CA ILE A 13 -4.00 -7.20 4.56
C ILE A 13 -5.06 -8.15 5.08
N ALA A 14 -5.73 -7.76 6.16
CA ALA A 14 -6.63 -8.66 6.88
C ALA A 14 -8.10 -8.44 6.56
N SER A 15 -8.43 -7.40 5.81
CA SER A 15 -9.81 -7.14 5.39
C SER A 15 -9.82 -6.65 3.97
N ASP A 16 -10.99 -6.66 3.34
CA ASP A 16 -11.12 -6.08 2.01
C ASP A 16 -10.87 -4.58 2.07
N PRO A 17 -9.94 -4.06 1.27
CA PRO A 17 -9.65 -2.63 1.29
C PRO A 17 -10.85 -1.79 0.89
N GLN A 18 -10.95 -0.61 1.48
CA GLN A 18 -12.01 0.34 1.18
C GLN A 18 -11.37 1.65 0.71
N LEU A 19 -11.96 2.25 -0.30
CA LEU A 19 -11.53 3.55 -0.81
C LEU A 19 -12.67 4.52 -0.67
N THR A 20 -12.44 5.60 0.07
CA THR A 20 -13.42 6.67 0.27
C THR A 20 -12.75 7.99 -0.08
N TYR A 21 -13.55 9.05 -0.10
CA TYR A 21 -13.05 10.38 -0.42
C TYR A 21 -13.47 11.33 0.70
N THR A 22 -12.53 12.20 1.09
CA THR A 22 -12.79 13.21 2.12
C THR A 22 -13.63 14.34 1.53
N GLU A 23 -14.08 15.26 2.39
CA GLU A 23 -14.83 16.42 1.95
C GLU A 23 -14.07 17.27 0.94
N ARG A 24 -12.73 17.24 1.02
CA ARG A 24 -11.89 17.95 0.07
C ARG A 24 -11.68 17.20 -1.24
N GLY A 25 -12.22 15.98 -1.33
CA GLY A 25 -12.05 15.15 -2.51
C GLY A 25 -10.77 14.32 -2.52
N ASP A 26 -10.06 14.26 -1.41
CA ASP A 26 -8.86 13.43 -1.30
C ASP A 26 -9.24 11.97 -1.08
N ALA A 27 -8.58 11.07 -1.79
CA ALA A 27 -8.80 9.64 -1.61
C ALA A 27 -8.25 9.20 -0.26
N ARG A 28 -8.96 8.26 0.37
CA ARG A 28 -8.53 7.66 1.63
C ARG A 28 -8.74 6.15 1.54
N PHE A 29 -7.65 5.43 1.72
CA PHE A 29 -7.66 3.97 1.75
C PHE A 29 -7.73 3.52 3.20
N TYR A 30 -8.52 2.49 3.46
CA TYR A 30 -8.59 1.87 4.76
C TYR A 30 -8.62 0.36 4.63
N ALA A 31 -7.86 -0.32 5.47
CA ALA A 31 -7.94 -1.78 5.62
C ALA A 31 -7.44 -2.17 7.00
N ARG A 32 -7.90 -3.30 7.47
CA ARG A 32 -7.30 -3.92 8.66
C ARG A 32 -6.04 -4.62 8.21
N TYR A 33 -5.00 -4.55 9.02
CA TYR A 33 -3.81 -5.37 8.82
C TYR A 33 -3.68 -6.34 9.96
N GLY A 34 -2.95 -7.42 9.71
CA GLY A 34 -2.61 -8.40 10.71
C GLY A 34 -1.12 -8.61 10.76
N GLN A 35 -0.62 -8.94 11.94
CA GLN A 35 0.76 -9.32 12.13
C GLN A 35 0.78 -10.65 12.82
N GLU A 36 1.51 -11.60 12.27
CA GLU A 36 1.66 -12.90 12.90
C GLU A 36 2.68 -12.80 14.04
N ASN A 37 2.36 -13.42 15.15
CA ASN A 37 3.20 -13.43 16.32
C ASN A 37 3.72 -14.83 16.59
N PHE A 38 4.97 -14.93 17.04
CA PHE A 38 5.59 -16.20 17.33
C PHE A 38 6.30 -16.11 18.67
N GLN A 39 6.24 -17.19 19.42
CA GLN A 39 6.97 -17.32 20.67
C GLN A 39 8.11 -18.32 20.48
N ARG A 40 9.31 -17.90 20.83
CA ARG A 40 10.47 -18.80 20.77
C ARG A 40 10.47 -19.71 21.98
N GLU A 41 10.56 -21.00 21.72
CA GLU A 41 10.60 -22.00 22.76
C GLU A 41 12.03 -22.32 23.18
N GLU A 42 12.20 -23.00 24.34
CA GLU A 42 13.52 -23.29 24.86
C GLU A 42 14.35 -24.16 23.93
N ASP A 43 13.69 -25.02 23.15
CA ASP A 43 14.38 -25.91 22.23
C ASP A 43 14.72 -25.27 20.89
N GLY A 44 14.47 -23.97 20.76
CA GLY A 44 14.78 -23.23 19.55
C GLY A 44 13.67 -23.23 18.51
N THR A 45 12.57 -23.95 18.74
CA THR A 45 11.42 -23.92 17.84
C THR A 45 10.56 -22.68 18.13
N PHE A 46 9.59 -22.42 17.27
CA PHE A 46 8.66 -21.33 17.42
C PHE A 46 7.23 -21.82 17.49
N THR A 47 6.48 -21.26 18.42
CA THR A 47 5.04 -21.50 18.52
C THR A 47 4.31 -20.31 17.94
N LYS A 48 3.38 -20.58 17.03
CA LYS A 48 2.58 -19.53 16.44
C LYS A 48 1.51 -19.09 17.42
N LEU A 49 1.49 -17.79 17.71
CA LEU A 49 0.52 -17.18 18.59
C LEU A 49 -0.61 -16.55 17.77
N GLU A 50 -1.61 -16.02 18.46
CA GLU A 50 -2.69 -15.30 17.80
C GLU A 50 -2.14 -14.05 17.10
N PRO A 51 -2.61 -13.75 15.88
CA PRO A 51 -2.16 -12.54 15.20
C PRO A 51 -2.68 -11.28 15.89
N SER A 52 -1.93 -10.20 15.77
CA SER A 52 -2.35 -8.88 16.20
C SER A 52 -2.96 -8.16 14.99
N PHE A 53 -3.98 -7.33 15.23
CA PHE A 53 -4.66 -6.61 14.17
C PHE A 53 -4.66 -5.12 14.45
N GLY A 54 -4.64 -4.33 13.41
CA GLY A 54 -4.69 -2.89 13.51
C GLY A 54 -5.27 -2.27 12.26
N ASN A 55 -5.22 -0.96 12.19
CA ASN A 55 -5.79 -0.19 11.09
C ASN A 55 -4.69 0.40 10.24
N LEU A 56 -4.85 0.29 8.93
CA LEU A 56 -3.88 0.78 7.94
C LEU A 56 -4.59 1.81 7.09
N VAL A 57 -4.04 3.03 7.05
CA VAL A 57 -4.65 4.12 6.28
C VAL A 57 -3.63 4.79 5.38
N PHE A 58 -4.08 5.16 4.19
CA PHE A 58 -3.31 5.95 3.23
C PHE A 58 -4.18 7.08 2.73
N CYS A 59 -3.54 8.11 2.19
CA CYS A 59 -4.28 9.23 1.61
C CYS A 59 -3.75 9.58 0.24
N ARG A 60 -4.60 10.23 -0.56
CA ARG A 60 -4.27 10.82 -1.86
C ARG A 60 -3.79 9.78 -2.87
N ALA A 61 -2.74 10.10 -3.63
CA ALA A 61 -2.29 9.20 -4.69
C ALA A 61 -1.88 7.83 -4.20
N THR A 62 -1.26 7.74 -3.02
CA THR A 62 -0.89 6.45 -2.45
C THR A 62 -2.12 5.61 -2.16
N ALA A 63 -3.20 6.24 -1.69
CA ALA A 63 -4.45 5.53 -1.42
C ALA A 63 -5.03 4.91 -2.68
N GLU A 64 -5.09 5.67 -3.75
CA GLU A 64 -5.63 5.19 -5.01
C GLU A 64 -4.78 4.05 -5.59
N ARG A 65 -3.45 4.21 -5.58
CA ARG A 65 -2.54 3.18 -6.08
C ARG A 65 -2.61 1.92 -5.25
N ALA A 66 -2.67 2.06 -3.92
CA ALA A 66 -2.76 0.91 -3.04
C ALA A 66 -4.06 0.15 -3.25
N PHE A 67 -5.15 0.87 -3.44
CA PHE A 67 -6.44 0.23 -3.67
C PHE A 67 -6.44 -0.61 -4.95
N GLU A 68 -5.73 -0.15 -5.98
CA GLU A 68 -5.61 -0.90 -7.22
C GLU A 68 -4.76 -2.16 -7.08
N ARG A 69 -3.78 -2.15 -6.15
CA ARG A 69 -2.70 -3.14 -6.15
C ARG A 69 -2.72 -4.10 -4.97
N PHE A 70 -3.51 -3.81 -3.94
CA PHE A 70 -3.56 -4.65 -2.74
C PHE A 70 -4.94 -5.24 -2.54
N THR A 71 -4.96 -6.51 -2.19
CA THR A 71 -6.19 -7.20 -1.84
C THR A 71 -5.99 -7.92 -0.51
N LYS A 72 -7.09 -8.38 0.06
CA LYS A 72 -7.07 -9.14 1.30
C LYS A 72 -6.14 -10.35 1.15
N GLY A 73 -5.27 -10.53 2.10
CA GLY A 73 -4.30 -11.64 2.11
C GLY A 73 -2.91 -11.24 1.65
N ASP A 74 -2.75 -10.11 0.98
CA ASP A 74 -1.45 -9.67 0.49
C ASP A 74 -0.50 -9.36 1.64
N GLN A 75 0.76 -9.75 1.47
CA GLN A 75 1.82 -9.42 2.41
C GLN A 75 2.46 -8.10 2.00
N PHE A 76 2.69 -7.22 2.97
CA PHE A 76 3.18 -5.88 2.68
C PHE A 76 4.27 -5.43 3.62
N VAL A 77 5.01 -4.41 3.19
CA VAL A 77 5.90 -3.61 4.02
C VAL A 77 5.52 -2.15 3.79
N ALA A 78 5.26 -1.43 4.87
CA ALA A 78 4.83 -0.05 4.80
C ALA A 78 5.76 0.87 5.57
N GLU A 79 5.87 2.10 5.10
CA GLU A 79 6.62 3.15 5.77
C GLU A 79 5.66 4.25 6.16
N GLY A 80 5.76 4.73 7.39
CA GLY A 80 4.89 5.79 7.87
C GLY A 80 5.05 6.00 9.36
N TYR A 81 3.94 6.20 10.06
CA TYR A 81 3.98 6.42 11.50
C TYR A 81 2.67 5.98 12.15
N ALA A 82 2.77 5.60 13.42
CA ALA A 82 1.60 5.28 14.22
C ALA A 82 0.93 6.57 14.69
N HIS A 83 -0.37 6.60 14.64
CA HIS A 83 -1.17 7.77 15.04
C HIS A 83 -2.27 7.31 15.99
N ASP A 84 -2.28 7.88 17.19
CA ASP A 84 -3.32 7.62 18.17
C ASP A 84 -4.45 8.61 17.99
N TYR A 85 -5.68 8.13 18.13
CA TYR A 85 -6.84 8.99 18.08
C TYR A 85 -7.87 8.53 19.10
N THR A 86 -8.81 9.41 19.40
CA THR A 86 -9.93 9.07 20.28
C THR A 86 -11.22 9.43 19.58
N TYR A 87 -12.27 8.67 19.88
CA TYR A 87 -13.60 8.99 19.37
C TYR A 87 -14.62 8.60 20.45
N GLU A 88 -15.81 9.16 20.31
CA GLU A 88 -16.89 8.85 21.25
C GLU A 88 -17.86 7.88 20.61
N ARG A 89 -18.24 6.88 21.38
CA ARG A 89 -19.24 5.91 20.98
C ARG A 89 -20.09 5.57 22.19
N ASP A 90 -21.40 5.75 22.06
CA ASP A 90 -22.35 5.48 23.15
C ASP A 90 -21.97 6.20 24.45
N GLY A 91 -21.50 7.44 24.32
CA GLY A 91 -21.12 8.24 25.47
C GLY A 91 -19.79 7.91 26.08
N GLN A 92 -19.06 6.95 25.51
CA GLN A 92 -17.74 6.55 26.01
C GLN A 92 -16.65 7.02 25.06
N ARG A 93 -15.52 7.43 25.64
CA ARG A 93 -14.36 7.81 24.87
C ARG A 93 -13.53 6.57 24.59
N ILE A 94 -13.34 6.28 23.33
CA ILE A 94 -12.60 5.10 22.89
C ILE A 94 -11.31 5.53 22.22
N ALA A 95 -10.19 4.91 22.66
CA ALA A 95 -8.91 5.15 22.04
C ALA A 95 -8.69 4.20 20.88
N GLY A 96 -8.15 4.71 19.79
CA GLY A 96 -7.80 3.90 18.64
C GLY A 96 -6.41 4.22 18.17
N GLU A 97 -5.86 3.34 17.36
CA GLU A 97 -4.54 3.52 16.76
C GLU A 97 -4.60 3.11 15.31
N GLU A 98 -3.93 3.87 14.46
CA GLU A 98 -3.84 3.56 13.05
C GLU A 98 -2.41 3.81 12.59
N PHE A 99 -1.99 3.06 11.57
CA PHE A 99 -0.70 3.33 10.93
C PHE A 99 -0.96 4.17 9.69
N VAL A 100 -0.46 5.39 9.71
CA VAL A 100 -0.60 6.32 8.59
C VAL A 100 0.55 6.06 7.65
N THR A 101 0.23 5.53 6.48
CA THR A 101 1.21 5.03 5.54
C THR A 101 1.54 6.07 4.50
N LYS A 102 2.83 6.26 4.27
CA LYS A 102 3.34 7.15 3.23
C LYS A 102 3.76 6.37 2.00
N LYS A 103 4.33 5.20 2.19
CA LYS A 103 4.78 4.32 1.11
C LYS A 103 4.46 2.89 1.47
N ILE A 104 4.16 2.08 0.47
CA ILE A 104 3.85 0.67 0.68
C ILE A 104 4.32 -0.14 -0.50
N GLY A 105 4.72 -1.35 -0.23
CA GLY A 105 5.08 -2.32 -1.26
C GLY A 105 4.71 -3.71 -0.81
N HIS A 106 4.67 -4.63 -1.76
CA HIS A 106 4.50 -6.03 -1.43
C HIS A 106 5.78 -6.58 -0.84
N ASP A 107 5.64 -7.51 0.09
CA ASP A 107 6.79 -8.18 0.67
C ASP A 107 7.41 -9.06 -0.40
N THR A 108 8.61 -8.70 -0.83
CA THR A 108 9.28 -9.33 -1.97
C THR A 108 9.46 -10.84 -1.79
N ALA A 109 9.77 -11.27 -0.56
CA ALA A 109 10.04 -12.69 -0.31
C ALA A 109 8.77 -13.53 -0.33
N ARG A 110 7.62 -12.91 -0.15
CA ARG A 110 6.34 -13.62 0.00
C ARG A 110 5.36 -13.35 -1.13
N THR A 111 5.76 -12.56 -2.12
CA THR A 111 4.87 -12.14 -3.20
C THR A 111 5.56 -12.34 -4.53
N ARG A 112 4.83 -12.91 -5.48
CA ARG A 112 5.30 -12.99 -6.87
C ARG A 112 4.67 -11.85 -7.64
N TYR A 113 5.48 -11.13 -8.41
CA TYR A 113 4.98 -10.03 -9.22
C TYR A 113 6.00 -9.66 -10.27
N ASP A 114 5.53 -8.98 -11.28
CA ASP A 114 6.39 -8.42 -12.32
C ASP A 114 6.54 -6.93 -12.08
N VAL A 115 7.73 -6.40 -12.36
CA VAL A 115 8.00 -4.99 -12.17
C VAL A 115 8.03 -4.29 -13.52
N ASP A 116 7.09 -3.37 -13.69
CA ASP A 116 7.09 -2.48 -14.83
C ASP A 116 7.99 -1.30 -14.49
N ARG A 117 9.11 -1.20 -15.18
CA ARG A 117 10.14 -0.19 -14.90
C ARG A 117 9.97 1.10 -15.69
N THR A 118 8.85 1.21 -16.40
CA THR A 118 8.56 2.44 -17.11
C THR A 118 8.39 3.59 -16.11
N PRO A 119 9.13 4.69 -16.27
CA PRO A 119 8.98 5.81 -15.35
C PRO A 119 7.55 6.34 -15.34
N ARG A 120 7.05 6.63 -14.14
CA ARG A 120 5.69 7.12 -13.99
C ARG A 120 5.42 8.39 -14.78
N GLN A 121 6.39 9.29 -14.83
CA GLN A 121 6.25 10.53 -15.59
C GLN A 121 6.04 10.28 -17.07
N ALA A 122 6.69 9.25 -17.62
CA ALA A 122 6.50 8.88 -19.01
C ALA A 122 5.09 8.32 -19.24
N LEU A 123 4.59 7.51 -18.31
CA LEU A 123 3.24 6.98 -18.39
C LEU A 123 2.20 8.10 -18.32
N GLU A 124 2.38 9.05 -17.44
CA GLU A 124 1.48 10.18 -17.32
C GLU A 124 1.48 11.05 -18.57
N ARG A 125 2.64 11.25 -19.18
CA ARG A 125 2.76 12.00 -20.42
C ARG A 125 2.07 11.28 -21.58
N GLN A 126 2.21 9.97 -21.64
CA GLN A 126 1.54 9.19 -22.68
C GLN A 126 0.02 9.28 -22.52
N ALA A 127 -0.47 9.17 -21.32
CA ALA A 127 -1.89 9.29 -21.06
C ALA A 127 -2.42 10.66 -21.45
N ALA A 128 -1.69 11.72 -21.08
CA ALA A 128 -2.08 13.09 -21.44
C ALA A 128 -2.03 13.29 -22.95
N GLY A 129 -1.00 12.76 -23.62
CA GLY A 129 -0.89 12.86 -25.06
C GLY A 129 -2.02 12.13 -25.76
N GLN A 130 -2.36 10.95 -25.29
CA GLN A 130 -3.47 10.20 -25.87
C GLN A 130 -4.80 10.90 -25.67
N ALA A 131 -4.94 11.65 -24.57
CA ALA A 131 -6.17 12.38 -24.31
C ALA A 131 -6.36 13.56 -25.27
N PHE A 132 -5.28 14.17 -25.75
CA PHE A 132 -5.34 15.38 -26.57
C PHE A 132 -5.05 15.14 -28.04
N GLU A 133 -4.47 14.02 -28.38
CA GLU A 133 -4.10 13.73 -29.75
C GLU A 133 -5.04 12.69 -30.34
N PRO A 134 -5.32 12.79 -31.65
CA PRO A 134 -6.10 11.72 -32.27
C PRO A 134 -5.35 10.41 -32.20
N PRO A 135 -6.00 9.28 -32.02
CA PRO A 135 -5.33 7.99 -31.93
C PRO A 135 -4.62 7.67 -33.24
N GLN A 136 -3.34 7.52 -33.17
CA GLN A 136 -2.51 7.15 -34.28
C GLN A 136 -1.79 5.88 -33.99
N HIS A 137 -1.25 6.03 -34.12
CA HIS A 137 -0.46 5.50 -33.56
C HIS A 137 0.57 5.00 -33.07
N HIS A 138 0.90 5.01 -32.90
CA HIS A 138 1.76 4.89 -32.22
C HIS A 138 2.53 4.04 -32.12
N GLN A 139 2.86 3.82 -32.38
CA GLN A 139 3.58 3.28 -32.11
C GLN A 139 4.25 2.62 -31.64
N ALA A 140 4.16 2.42 -32.04
CA ALA A 140 4.77 1.99 -31.44
C ALA A 140 5.50 1.34 -31.02
N THR A 141 5.47 1.21 -31.48
CA THR A 141 6.12 0.78 -30.93
C THR A 141 6.86 0.26 -30.44
N PRO A 142 6.99 0.13 -30.84
CA PRO A 142 7.63 -0.34 -30.29
C PRO A 142 8.11 -0.82 -29.78
N ALA A 143 8.07 -0.90 -30.28
CA ALA A 143 8.42 -1.11 -29.85
C ALA A 143 8.81 -1.69 -29.59
N THR A 144 8.83 -1.80 -30.24
CA THR A 144 9.00 -2.06 -30.09
C THR A 144 9.47 -2.51 -29.93
N ASP A 145 9.55 -2.54 -30.57
CA ASP A 145 9.73 -2.64 -30.44
C ASP A 145 10.22 -3.05 -30.04
N SER A 146 10.18 -3.14 -30.52
CA SER A 146 10.32 -3.08 -30.16
C SER A 146 10.81 -3.41 -29.67
N LEU A 147 10.89 -3.53 -30.15
CA LEU A 147 10.98 -3.47 -29.76
C LEU A 147 11.40 -3.72 -29.50
N SER A 148 11.44 -3.77 -30.09
CA SER A 148 11.42 -3.56 -29.90
C SER A 148 11.66 -3.62 -29.59
N MET A 149 11.79 -3.69 -30.15
CA MET A 149 11.55 -3.35 -29.94
C MET A 149 11.51 -3.26 -29.57
#